data_0480dccf51c3cd4f561d6c9295ad4337
#
_entry.id   0480dccf51c3cd4f561d6c9295ad4337
#
_cell.length_a   1.000
_cell.length_b   1.000
_cell.length_c   1.000
_cell.angle_alpha   90.00
_cell.angle_beta   90.00
_cell.angle_gamma   90.00
#
_symmetry.space_group_name_H-M   'P 1'
#
loop_
_entity.id
_entity.type
_entity.pdbx_description
1 polymer ?
#
loop_
_entity_poly.entity_id
_entity_poly.type
_entity_poly.pdbx_seq_one_letter_code
_entity_poly.pdbx_strand_id
1 'polypeptide(L)'
;MKIMGVKTCKVSTLFDVQYGNSFELIYLNKNINGINFISRTAKRNGVSARVERTPLAEPFPAGLITVAVGGSVLETFLQISPFYTGFHVMVLTPRVKMSNAVKLYYCHCIRQNRYKYSYGRQANSSLSDLKIPVLDCVPDFVHNFSMKTYGENLLMQVDFPTTDTKYVWEDKTVPLKSIFHVINGLASSQVIRSEIKKNINWIPYIRPSYRQETSIGAYVNKNAVPGEKIFPVNTLYVSTNGQGSHTFSYVSTFEFVPNSDVSALIPKRSMSLQEKLFYAHCITNNRYKFSYGRKPKGERLKSIMLPKHPPDYVLNYNIDNIFQSFSGVLEKL
;
A
#
# COMPACT_ATOMS: atom_id res chain seq x y z
N MET A 1 6.08 -7.73 33.44
CA MET A 1 6.59 -8.75 32.50
C MET A 1 7.83 -8.18 31.84
N LYS A 2 9.05 -8.63 32.20
CA LYS A 2 10.30 -8.18 31.57
C LYS A 2 10.25 -8.65 30.10
N ILE A 3 10.21 -7.71 29.17
CA ILE A 3 10.45 -8.01 27.74
C ILE A 3 11.89 -8.53 27.68
N MET A 4 12.07 -9.84 27.48
CA MET A 4 13.38 -10.40 27.20
C MET A 4 13.90 -9.73 25.95
N GLY A 5 15.00 -8.98 26.06
CA GLY A 5 15.55 -8.21 24.94
C GLY A 5 15.97 -9.14 23.81
N VAL A 6 15.44 -8.91 22.61
CA VAL A 6 15.84 -9.64 21.39
C VAL A 6 17.36 -9.47 21.21
N LYS A 7 18.09 -10.58 21.07
CA LYS A 7 19.53 -10.55 20.81
C LYS A 7 19.78 -9.84 19.47
N THR A 8 20.70 -8.88 19.48
CA THR A 8 20.98 -8.04 18.30
C THR A 8 22.44 -8.11 17.90
N CYS A 9 22.73 -7.91 16.62
CA CYS A 9 24.07 -7.74 16.06
C CYS A 9 24.12 -6.46 15.20
N LYS A 10 25.30 -6.10 14.72
CA LYS A 10 25.50 -5.02 13.75
C LYS A 10 24.98 -5.46 12.36
N VAL A 11 24.51 -4.51 11.53
CA VAL A 11 24.17 -4.77 10.12
C VAL A 11 25.35 -5.42 9.41
N SER A 12 26.57 -4.93 9.62
CA SER A 12 27.80 -5.49 9.03
C SER A 12 28.13 -6.93 9.44
N THR A 13 27.49 -7.46 10.48
CA THR A 13 27.63 -8.88 10.85
C THR A 13 26.91 -9.81 9.88
N LEU A 14 25.74 -9.38 9.38
CA LEU A 14 24.88 -10.19 8.50
C LEU A 14 25.00 -9.80 7.03
N PHE A 15 25.48 -8.59 6.73
CA PHE A 15 25.54 -8.05 5.38
C PHE A 15 26.91 -7.43 5.09
N ASP A 16 27.39 -7.61 3.87
CA ASP A 16 28.40 -6.73 3.29
C ASP A 16 27.73 -5.43 2.90
N VAL A 17 28.29 -4.31 3.36
CA VAL A 17 27.73 -2.97 3.17
C VAL A 17 28.65 -2.19 2.24
N GLN A 18 28.18 -1.85 1.06
CA GLN A 18 28.96 -1.09 0.09
C GLN A 18 28.17 0.06 -0.49
N TYR A 19 28.88 1.09 -0.96
CA TYR A 19 28.24 2.11 -1.76
C TYR A 19 27.79 1.53 -3.10
N GLY A 20 26.66 2.04 -3.60
CA GLY A 20 26.23 1.73 -4.95
C GLY A 20 27.06 2.47 -6.02
N ASN A 21 26.57 2.51 -7.26
CA ASN A 21 27.27 3.13 -8.39
C ASN A 21 27.48 4.64 -8.23
N SER A 22 26.61 5.32 -7.48
CA SER A 22 26.61 6.79 -7.31
C SER A 22 26.49 7.54 -8.64
N PHE A 23 25.69 7.02 -9.57
CA PHE A 23 25.46 7.67 -10.85
C PHE A 23 24.54 8.89 -10.73
N GLU A 24 24.71 9.85 -11.63
CA GLU A 24 23.75 10.93 -11.84
C GLU A 24 22.79 10.56 -12.97
N LEU A 25 21.49 10.55 -12.66
CA LEU A 25 20.45 10.15 -13.62
C LEU A 25 20.45 11.01 -14.89
N ILE A 26 20.91 12.25 -14.82
CA ILE A 26 20.96 13.18 -15.94
C ILE A 26 21.92 12.72 -17.06
N TYR A 27 22.93 11.93 -16.71
CA TYR A 27 23.91 11.41 -17.66
C TYR A 27 23.59 10.00 -18.18
N LEU A 28 22.42 9.47 -17.81
CA LEU A 28 21.99 8.13 -18.24
C LEU A 28 20.79 8.23 -19.19
N ASN A 29 20.79 7.45 -20.24
CA ASN A 29 19.70 7.38 -21.18
C ASN A 29 18.50 6.66 -20.52
N LYS A 30 17.35 7.32 -20.48
CA LYS A 30 16.11 6.75 -19.95
C LYS A 30 15.50 5.79 -20.96
N ASN A 31 15.06 4.61 -20.49
CA ASN A 31 14.39 3.61 -21.29
C ASN A 31 13.33 2.89 -20.42
N ILE A 32 12.07 2.91 -20.84
CA ILE A 32 10.97 2.32 -20.06
C ILE A 32 11.14 0.82 -19.81
N ASN A 33 11.81 0.11 -20.72
CA ASN A 33 12.11 -1.32 -20.62
C ASN A 33 13.52 -1.60 -20.07
N GLY A 34 14.23 -0.55 -19.62
CA GLY A 34 15.60 -0.64 -19.16
C GLY A 34 15.74 -1.13 -17.72
N ILE A 35 16.96 -0.99 -17.20
CA ILE A 35 17.39 -1.37 -15.85
C ILE A 35 16.87 -0.36 -14.84
N ASN A 36 16.42 -0.83 -13.68
CA ASN A 36 15.93 0.03 -12.61
C ASN A 36 17.04 0.97 -12.10
N PHE A 37 16.72 2.24 -11.94
CA PHE A 37 17.60 3.21 -11.29
C PHE A 37 17.06 3.59 -9.91
N ILE A 38 17.82 3.21 -8.88
CA ILE A 38 17.45 3.38 -7.47
C ILE A 38 17.99 4.70 -6.95
N SER A 39 17.12 5.49 -6.33
CA SER A 39 17.47 6.78 -5.72
C SER A 39 16.99 6.87 -4.25
N ARG A 40 17.28 7.98 -3.59
CA ARG A 40 16.94 8.27 -2.18
C ARG A 40 15.45 8.56 -1.97
N THR A 41 14.55 7.83 -2.61
CA THR A 41 13.10 8.02 -2.47
C THR A 41 12.45 6.92 -1.64
N ALA A 42 11.41 7.26 -0.90
CA ALA A 42 10.56 6.32 -0.18
C ALA A 42 9.48 5.68 -1.07
N LYS A 43 9.39 6.09 -2.36
CA LYS A 43 8.34 5.66 -3.27
C LYS A 43 8.84 4.58 -4.23
N ARG A 44 7.92 3.75 -4.76
CA ARG A 44 8.17 2.79 -5.85
C ARG A 44 9.39 1.89 -5.61
N ASN A 45 9.54 1.34 -4.41
CA ASN A 45 10.69 0.49 -4.05
C ASN A 45 12.06 1.16 -4.28
N GLY A 46 12.14 2.49 -4.17
CA GLY A 46 13.35 3.26 -4.44
C GLY A 46 13.58 3.57 -5.93
N VAL A 47 12.81 3.00 -6.84
CA VAL A 47 12.96 3.20 -8.30
C VAL A 47 12.47 4.57 -8.72
N SER A 48 13.36 5.42 -9.20
CA SER A 48 13.04 6.76 -9.71
C SER A 48 12.98 6.83 -11.24
N ALA A 49 13.67 5.93 -11.93
CA ALA A 49 13.67 5.81 -13.39
C ALA A 49 14.04 4.39 -13.81
N ARG A 50 13.95 4.13 -15.12
CA ARG A 50 14.62 3.02 -15.79
C ARG A 50 15.56 3.58 -16.84
N VAL A 51 16.72 2.97 -16.99
CA VAL A 51 17.81 3.45 -17.85
C VAL A 51 18.39 2.32 -18.70
N GLU A 52 19.01 2.68 -19.80
CA GLU A 52 19.75 1.74 -20.62
C GLU A 52 20.96 1.18 -19.86
N ARG A 53 21.46 0.03 -20.31
CA ARG A 53 22.71 -0.49 -19.81
C ARG A 53 23.84 0.49 -20.15
N THR A 54 24.63 0.84 -19.16
CA THR A 54 25.78 1.74 -19.34
C THR A 54 27.08 0.93 -19.35
N PRO A 55 28.09 1.30 -20.15
CA PRO A 55 29.41 0.67 -20.10
C PRO A 55 30.21 1.03 -18.85
N LEU A 56 29.75 2.00 -18.05
CA LEU A 56 30.49 2.49 -16.87
C LEU A 56 30.54 1.47 -15.73
N ALA A 57 29.55 0.61 -15.61
CA ALA A 57 29.52 -0.46 -14.62
C ALA A 57 28.46 -1.51 -14.98
N GLU A 58 28.65 -2.73 -14.50
CA GLU A 58 27.61 -3.75 -14.50
C GLU A 58 26.53 -3.41 -13.47
N PRO A 59 25.25 -3.68 -13.79
CA PRO A 59 24.16 -3.48 -12.83
C PRO A 59 24.31 -4.46 -11.66
N PHE A 60 23.96 -4.01 -10.47
CA PHE A 60 23.80 -4.91 -9.33
C PHE A 60 22.73 -5.97 -9.64
N PRO A 61 22.96 -7.23 -9.24
CA PRO A 61 21.99 -8.29 -9.46
C PRO A 61 20.73 -8.13 -8.61
N ALA A 62 19.65 -8.80 -9.01
CA ALA A 62 18.47 -8.95 -8.19
C ALA A 62 18.76 -9.70 -6.87
N GLY A 63 17.89 -9.54 -5.88
CA GLY A 63 18.00 -10.21 -4.58
C GLY A 63 18.84 -9.46 -3.55
N LEU A 64 19.40 -8.30 -3.87
CA LEU A 64 20.12 -7.44 -2.94
C LEU A 64 19.18 -6.42 -2.27
N ILE A 65 19.61 -5.88 -1.14
CA ILE A 65 18.89 -4.86 -0.40
C ILE A 65 19.53 -3.49 -0.68
N THR A 66 18.73 -2.47 -0.94
CA THR A 66 19.19 -1.08 -1.05
C THR A 66 18.73 -0.27 0.15
N VAL A 67 19.59 0.61 0.64
CA VAL A 67 19.32 1.52 1.76
C VAL A 67 19.63 2.95 1.37
N ALA A 68 18.66 3.85 1.44
CA ALA A 68 18.89 5.27 1.31
C ALA A 68 19.56 5.80 2.57
N VAL A 69 20.77 6.35 2.47
CA VAL A 69 21.53 6.87 3.63
C VAL A 69 21.49 8.39 3.72
N GLY A 70 20.81 9.06 2.78
CA GLY A 70 20.46 10.48 2.78
C GLY A 70 19.07 10.71 2.19
N GLY A 71 18.49 11.88 2.31
CA GLY A 71 17.13 12.16 1.85
C GLY A 71 16.08 11.38 2.65
N SER A 72 15.45 10.36 2.06
CA SER A 72 14.58 9.42 2.79
C SER A 72 15.40 8.41 3.57
N VAL A 73 16.08 8.88 4.62
CA VAL A 73 17.07 8.08 5.37
C VAL A 73 16.46 6.80 5.90
N LEU A 74 17.20 5.69 5.73
CA LEU A 74 16.86 4.31 6.09
C LEU A 74 15.60 3.75 5.37
N GLU A 75 15.12 4.38 4.30
CA GLU A 75 14.24 3.66 3.40
C GLU A 75 15.02 2.51 2.75
N THR A 76 14.54 1.31 2.99
CA THR A 76 15.25 0.07 2.71
C THR A 76 14.37 -0.86 1.91
N PHE A 77 14.88 -1.37 0.80
CA PHE A 77 14.09 -2.15 -0.15
C PHE A 77 14.86 -3.38 -0.66
N LEU A 78 14.17 -4.50 -0.79
CA LEU A 78 14.62 -5.66 -1.55
C LEU A 78 14.43 -5.37 -3.05
N GLN A 79 15.50 -5.49 -3.83
CA GLN A 79 15.46 -5.30 -5.27
C GLN A 79 15.25 -6.64 -5.97
N ILE A 80 14.13 -6.80 -6.67
CA ILE A 80 13.73 -8.04 -7.35
C ILE A 80 14.15 -8.10 -8.82
N SER A 81 14.83 -7.07 -9.30
CA SER A 81 15.36 -6.96 -10.66
C SER A 81 16.74 -6.32 -10.62
N PRO A 82 17.60 -6.50 -11.63
CA PRO A 82 18.88 -5.80 -11.72
C PRO A 82 18.71 -4.29 -11.65
N PHE A 83 19.69 -3.59 -11.07
CA PHE A 83 19.57 -2.16 -10.82
C PHE A 83 20.91 -1.41 -10.83
N TYR A 84 20.84 -0.13 -11.11
CA TYR A 84 21.86 0.86 -10.81
C TYR A 84 21.41 1.76 -9.66
N THR A 85 22.35 2.50 -9.06
CA THR A 85 22.04 3.41 -7.96
C THR A 85 22.55 4.82 -8.21
N GLY A 86 21.79 5.79 -7.71
CA GLY A 86 22.27 7.16 -7.54
C GLY A 86 23.06 7.35 -6.24
N PHE A 87 23.41 8.60 -5.95
CA PHE A 87 24.14 9.00 -4.75
C PHE A 87 23.39 8.66 -3.45
N HIS A 88 24.16 8.39 -2.39
CA HIS A 88 23.66 8.10 -1.03
C HIS A 88 22.70 6.91 -0.97
N VAL A 89 22.93 5.92 -1.80
CA VAL A 89 22.30 4.60 -1.72
C VAL A 89 23.39 3.57 -1.45
N MET A 90 23.22 2.83 -0.35
CA MET A 90 24.07 1.69 -0.02
C MET A 90 23.41 0.41 -0.50
N VAL A 91 24.23 -0.58 -0.86
CA VAL A 91 23.81 -1.92 -1.25
C VAL A 91 24.28 -2.90 -0.17
N LEU A 92 23.35 -3.73 0.29
CA LEU A 92 23.59 -4.77 1.28
C LEU A 92 23.53 -6.13 0.60
N THR A 93 24.66 -6.86 0.65
CA THR A 93 24.75 -8.24 0.19
C THR A 93 24.74 -9.17 1.41
N PRO A 94 23.78 -10.12 1.51
CA PRO A 94 23.77 -11.07 2.62
C PRO A 94 25.06 -11.91 2.68
N ARG A 95 25.66 -12.03 3.86
CA ARG A 95 26.86 -12.90 4.11
C ARG A 95 26.50 -14.37 4.19
N VAL A 96 25.22 -14.67 4.44
CA VAL A 96 24.68 -16.03 4.51
C VAL A 96 23.44 -16.12 3.64
N LYS A 97 23.10 -17.33 3.20
CA LYS A 97 21.89 -17.55 2.38
C LYS A 97 20.64 -17.14 3.18
N MET A 98 19.83 -16.26 2.64
CA MET A 98 18.57 -15.76 3.22
C MET A 98 17.46 -15.85 2.19
N SER A 99 16.27 -16.29 2.63
CA SER A 99 15.06 -16.18 1.80
C SER A 99 14.66 -14.71 1.59
N ASN A 100 13.87 -14.43 0.58
CA ASN A 100 13.38 -13.07 0.34
C ASN A 100 12.49 -12.57 1.48
N ALA A 101 11.74 -13.45 2.14
CA ALA A 101 10.96 -13.11 3.34
C ALA A 101 11.87 -12.62 4.48
N VAL A 102 12.98 -13.31 4.74
CA VAL A 102 13.97 -12.89 5.75
C VAL A 102 14.63 -11.57 5.37
N LYS A 103 14.98 -11.36 4.09
CA LYS A 103 15.52 -10.08 3.61
C LYS A 103 14.52 -8.94 3.80
N LEU A 104 13.23 -9.15 3.51
CA LEU A 104 12.17 -8.17 3.74
C LEU A 104 11.97 -7.85 5.23
N TYR A 105 12.08 -8.87 6.10
CA TYR A 105 12.10 -8.66 7.54
C TYR A 105 13.25 -7.72 7.95
N TYR A 106 14.48 -7.95 7.44
CA TYR A 106 15.59 -7.06 7.72
C TYR A 106 15.42 -5.66 7.12
N CYS A 107 14.79 -5.53 5.96
CA CYS A 107 14.40 -4.21 5.43
C CYS A 107 13.52 -3.47 6.44
N HIS A 108 12.55 -4.17 7.05
CA HIS A 108 11.71 -3.59 8.09
C HIS A 108 12.52 -3.22 9.34
N CYS A 109 13.36 -4.11 9.85
CA CYS A 109 14.19 -3.86 11.04
C CYS A 109 15.14 -2.66 10.88
N ILE A 110 15.75 -2.49 9.69
CA ILE A 110 16.60 -1.34 9.40
C ILE A 110 15.78 -0.05 9.43
N ARG A 111 14.60 -0.03 8.77
CA ARG A 111 13.69 1.13 8.77
C ARG A 111 13.23 1.54 10.17
N GLN A 112 13.04 0.61 11.09
CA GLN A 112 12.65 0.90 12.48
C GLN A 112 13.70 1.74 13.23
N ASN A 113 14.95 1.79 12.78
CA ASN A 113 15.99 2.64 13.35
C ASN A 113 15.93 4.10 12.87
N ARG A 114 14.97 4.47 12.04
CA ARG A 114 14.85 5.78 11.40
C ARG A 114 14.75 6.95 12.40
N TYR A 115 14.16 6.71 13.56
CA TYR A 115 14.07 7.72 14.64
C TYR A 115 15.44 8.26 15.10
N LYS A 116 16.54 7.53 14.87
CA LYS A 116 17.91 7.95 15.21
C LYS A 116 18.48 9.01 14.25
N TYR A 117 17.81 9.21 13.11
CA TYR A 117 18.27 10.07 12.01
C TYR A 117 17.34 11.26 11.74
N SER A 118 16.72 11.79 12.78
CA SER A 118 15.95 13.04 12.71
C SER A 118 16.86 14.25 12.47
N TYR A 119 16.28 15.34 12.00
CA TYR A 119 16.98 16.63 11.77
C TYR A 119 18.14 16.59 10.76
N GLY A 120 17.95 15.91 9.61
CA GLY A 120 18.91 15.92 8.49
C GLY A 120 20.15 15.07 8.67
N ARG A 121 20.23 14.24 9.71
CA ARG A 121 21.35 13.30 9.91
C ARG A 121 21.34 12.23 8.82
N GLN A 122 22.51 11.98 8.26
CA GLN A 122 22.72 10.90 7.28
C GLN A 122 23.22 9.62 7.96
N ALA A 123 22.95 8.47 7.36
CA ALA A 123 23.35 7.17 7.88
C ALA A 123 24.65 6.59 7.25
N ASN A 124 25.38 7.40 6.48
CA ASN A 124 26.52 6.95 5.68
C ASN A 124 27.55 6.12 6.48
N SER A 125 28.04 6.68 7.58
CA SER A 125 29.06 6.04 8.42
C SER A 125 28.51 5.10 9.47
N SER A 126 27.23 5.23 9.82
CA SER A 126 26.62 4.51 10.94
C SER A 126 25.72 3.34 10.54
N LEU A 127 25.41 3.17 9.25
CA LEU A 127 24.56 2.07 8.78
C LEU A 127 25.13 0.70 9.18
N SER A 128 26.44 0.51 9.02
CA SER A 128 27.13 -0.74 9.33
C SER A 128 27.02 -1.14 10.81
N ASP A 129 26.93 -0.14 11.70
CA ASP A 129 26.86 -0.33 13.15
C ASP A 129 25.43 -0.39 13.71
N LEU A 130 24.42 -0.18 12.88
CA LEU A 130 23.01 -0.29 13.30
C LEU A 130 22.73 -1.67 13.87
N LYS A 131 21.99 -1.68 14.98
CA LYS A 131 21.58 -2.92 15.64
C LYS A 131 20.30 -3.45 15.01
N ILE A 132 20.35 -4.71 14.60
CA ILE A 132 19.26 -5.51 14.06
C ILE A 132 19.21 -6.86 14.78
N PRO A 133 18.08 -7.58 14.80
CA PRO A 133 18.02 -8.92 15.37
C PRO A 133 19.04 -9.87 14.73
N VAL A 134 19.64 -10.77 15.52
CA VAL A 134 20.44 -11.87 14.96
C VAL A 134 19.57 -12.83 14.17
N LEU A 135 20.16 -13.61 13.27
CA LEU A 135 19.42 -14.50 12.38
C LEU A 135 18.53 -15.50 13.14
N ASP A 136 19.04 -16.05 14.25
CA ASP A 136 18.32 -17.00 15.12
C ASP A 136 17.12 -16.37 15.86
N CYS A 137 16.99 -15.04 15.85
CA CYS A 137 15.87 -14.31 16.43
C CYS A 137 14.86 -13.84 15.38
N VAL A 138 15.03 -14.25 14.12
CA VAL A 138 13.99 -14.04 13.10
C VAL A 138 12.79 -14.93 13.43
N PRO A 139 11.57 -14.37 13.53
CA PRO A 139 10.40 -15.16 13.92
C PRO A 139 10.11 -16.31 12.95
N ASP A 140 9.65 -17.46 13.47
CA ASP A 140 9.34 -18.64 12.66
C ASP A 140 8.36 -18.37 11.53
N PHE A 141 7.38 -17.50 11.76
CA PHE A 141 6.42 -17.14 10.71
C PHE A 141 7.08 -16.46 9.50
N VAL A 142 8.24 -15.79 9.68
CA VAL A 142 8.99 -15.18 8.58
C VAL A 142 9.72 -16.26 7.77
N HIS A 143 10.31 -17.26 8.46
CA HIS A 143 10.96 -18.38 7.79
C HIS A 143 9.99 -19.24 6.98
N ASN A 144 8.77 -19.41 7.50
CA ASN A 144 7.70 -20.21 6.90
C ASN A 144 6.84 -19.42 5.93
N PHE A 145 7.09 -18.11 5.74
CA PHE A 145 6.28 -17.26 4.87
C PHE A 145 6.59 -17.54 3.40
N SER A 146 5.57 -17.95 2.65
CA SER A 146 5.62 -18.09 1.20
C SER A 146 5.01 -16.86 0.54
N MET A 147 5.82 -16.05 -0.12
CA MET A 147 5.36 -14.90 -0.91
C MET A 147 4.42 -15.34 -2.03
N LYS A 148 4.72 -16.46 -2.67
CA LYS A 148 3.90 -17.04 -3.75
C LYS A 148 2.51 -17.41 -3.22
N THR A 149 2.44 -18.21 -2.15
CA THR A 149 1.16 -18.63 -1.55
C THR A 149 0.35 -17.43 -1.04
N TYR A 150 1.01 -16.42 -0.48
CA TYR A 150 0.33 -15.20 -0.04
C TYR A 150 -0.29 -14.44 -1.23
N GLY A 151 0.46 -14.32 -2.33
CA GLY A 151 -0.03 -13.66 -3.55
C GLY A 151 -1.16 -14.44 -4.22
N GLU A 152 -1.05 -15.76 -4.33
CA GLU A 152 -2.10 -16.64 -4.83
C GLU A 152 -3.38 -16.51 -3.99
N ASN A 153 -3.27 -16.50 -2.68
CA ASN A 153 -4.41 -16.29 -1.78
C ASN A 153 -5.05 -14.91 -1.95
N LEU A 154 -4.25 -13.85 -2.17
CA LEU A 154 -4.78 -12.51 -2.47
C LEU A 154 -5.56 -12.50 -3.79
N LEU A 155 -5.07 -13.18 -4.82
CA LEU A 155 -5.71 -13.26 -6.12
C LEU A 155 -7.01 -14.08 -6.08
N MET A 156 -7.05 -15.16 -5.28
CA MET A 156 -8.23 -16.02 -5.12
C MET A 156 -9.37 -15.36 -4.32
N GLN A 157 -9.07 -14.36 -3.49
CA GLN A 157 -10.09 -13.69 -2.67
C GLN A 157 -10.92 -12.65 -3.44
N VAL A 158 -10.57 -12.38 -4.67
CA VAL A 158 -11.23 -11.33 -5.46
C VAL A 158 -12.07 -11.96 -6.54
N ASP A 159 -13.36 -12.15 -6.23
CA ASP A 159 -14.36 -12.50 -7.24
C ASP A 159 -14.77 -11.21 -7.97
N PHE A 160 -14.51 -11.16 -9.27
CA PHE A 160 -14.80 -9.98 -10.11
C PHE A 160 -16.11 -10.24 -10.88
N PRO A 161 -17.24 -9.69 -10.43
CA PRO A 161 -18.45 -9.80 -11.21
C PRO A 161 -18.25 -9.07 -12.55
N THR A 162 -18.36 -9.81 -13.65
CA THR A 162 -18.43 -9.24 -14.99
C THR A 162 -19.84 -8.72 -15.25
N THR A 163 -19.96 -7.50 -15.73
CA THR A 163 -21.25 -6.95 -16.18
C THR A 163 -21.21 -6.81 -17.69
N ASP A 164 -22.14 -7.47 -18.39
CA ASP A 164 -22.30 -7.37 -19.86
C ASP A 164 -22.99 -6.08 -20.30
N THR A 165 -23.08 -5.07 -19.46
CA THR A 165 -23.81 -3.85 -19.73
C THR A 165 -23.00 -2.92 -20.64
N LYS A 166 -23.38 -2.80 -21.89
CA LYS A 166 -22.88 -1.78 -22.82
C LYS A 166 -23.59 -0.47 -22.54
N TYR A 167 -22.85 0.57 -22.16
CA TYR A 167 -23.36 1.92 -22.01
C TYR A 167 -22.80 2.82 -23.11
N VAL A 168 -23.64 3.66 -23.67
CA VAL A 168 -23.19 4.78 -24.49
C VAL A 168 -22.71 5.88 -23.54
N TRP A 169 -21.48 6.34 -23.71
CA TRP A 169 -20.95 7.47 -22.93
C TRP A 169 -21.76 8.73 -23.18
N GLU A 170 -22.38 9.24 -22.13
CA GLU A 170 -23.01 10.57 -22.11
C GLU A 170 -22.18 11.45 -21.17
N ASP A 171 -21.77 12.63 -21.62
CA ASP A 171 -21.09 13.64 -20.78
C ASP A 171 -22.11 14.33 -19.85
N LYS A 172 -22.79 13.51 -19.07
CA LYS A 172 -23.85 13.91 -18.14
C LYS A 172 -23.46 13.56 -16.72
N THR A 173 -23.57 14.54 -15.83
CA THR A 173 -23.34 14.32 -14.40
C THR A 173 -24.66 14.25 -13.64
N VAL A 174 -24.67 13.43 -12.59
CA VAL A 174 -25.82 13.27 -11.67
C VAL A 174 -25.34 13.29 -10.21
N PRO A 175 -26.21 13.64 -9.26
CA PRO A 175 -25.83 13.59 -7.85
C PRO A 175 -25.49 12.17 -7.40
N LEU A 176 -24.50 12.01 -6.51
CA LEU A 176 -24.09 10.72 -5.93
C LEU A 176 -25.27 9.89 -5.43
N LYS A 177 -26.26 10.53 -4.79
CA LYS A 177 -27.49 9.87 -4.32
C LYS A 177 -28.34 9.23 -5.42
N SER A 178 -28.13 9.60 -6.67
CA SER A 178 -28.82 8.95 -7.81
C SER A 178 -28.19 7.61 -8.17
N ILE A 179 -26.90 7.41 -7.84
CA ILE A 179 -26.11 6.23 -8.18
C ILE A 179 -26.01 5.29 -6.98
N PHE A 180 -25.88 5.84 -5.76
CA PHE A 180 -25.61 5.07 -4.55
C PHE A 180 -26.60 5.34 -3.43
N HIS A 181 -26.89 4.30 -2.62
CA HIS A 181 -27.40 4.46 -1.27
C HIS A 181 -26.23 4.75 -0.34
N VAL A 182 -26.37 5.79 0.50
CA VAL A 182 -25.31 6.21 1.44
C VAL A 182 -25.69 5.71 2.82
N ILE A 183 -24.86 4.82 3.39
CA ILE A 183 -25.08 4.25 4.71
C ILE A 183 -23.96 4.71 5.64
N ASN A 184 -24.34 5.45 6.69
CA ASN A 184 -23.39 5.93 7.69
C ASN A 184 -22.95 4.78 8.63
N GLY A 185 -21.69 4.83 9.05
CA GLY A 185 -21.16 3.89 10.03
C GLY A 185 -21.60 4.16 11.46
N LEU A 186 -21.07 3.38 12.40
CA LEU A 186 -21.37 3.39 13.83
C LEU A 186 -20.39 4.28 14.58
N ALA A 187 -20.87 4.98 15.61
CA ALA A 187 -20.01 5.71 16.52
C ALA A 187 -19.14 4.75 17.37
N SER A 188 -17.96 5.22 17.75
CA SER A 188 -17.04 4.42 18.59
C SER A 188 -17.61 4.01 19.95
N SER A 189 -18.59 4.76 20.46
CA SER A 189 -19.33 4.44 21.69
C SER A 189 -20.37 3.34 21.52
N GLN A 190 -20.71 2.98 20.28
CA GLN A 190 -21.73 1.96 19.98
C GLN A 190 -21.14 0.56 19.75
N VAL A 191 -19.81 0.42 19.79
CA VAL A 191 -19.13 -0.83 19.47
C VAL A 191 -18.02 -1.16 20.46
N ILE A 192 -17.88 -2.45 20.79
CA ILE A 192 -16.75 -2.95 21.57
C ILE A 192 -15.59 -3.20 20.59
N ARG A 193 -14.47 -2.53 20.82
CA ARG A 193 -13.30 -2.54 19.93
C ARG A 193 -12.12 -3.28 20.54
N SER A 194 -11.28 -3.84 19.68
CA SER A 194 -9.97 -4.38 20.02
C SER A 194 -8.94 -3.85 19.04
N GLU A 195 -7.72 -3.56 19.50
CA GLU A 195 -6.60 -3.16 18.62
C GLU A 195 -6.07 -4.33 17.80
N ILE A 196 -6.30 -5.56 18.26
CA ILE A 196 -5.88 -6.77 17.59
C ILE A 196 -7.08 -7.62 17.17
N LYS A 197 -6.95 -8.34 16.05
CA LYS A 197 -7.92 -9.33 15.59
C LYS A 197 -7.86 -10.57 16.48
N LYS A 198 -8.89 -10.79 17.33
CA LYS A 198 -8.90 -11.90 18.31
C LYS A 198 -9.19 -13.27 17.67
N ASN A 199 -10.08 -13.31 16.67
CA ASN A 199 -10.45 -14.51 15.92
C ASN A 199 -11.15 -14.13 14.61
N ILE A 200 -11.67 -15.10 13.85
CA ILE A 200 -12.31 -14.90 12.54
C ILE A 200 -13.57 -14.01 12.61
N ASN A 201 -14.26 -13.96 13.75
CA ASN A 201 -15.45 -13.13 13.92
C ASN A 201 -15.10 -11.65 14.22
N TRP A 202 -13.82 -11.31 14.41
CA TRP A 202 -13.37 -9.94 14.58
C TRP A 202 -12.97 -9.38 13.22
N ILE A 203 -13.79 -8.44 12.72
CA ILE A 203 -13.64 -7.80 11.43
C ILE A 203 -13.16 -6.35 11.59
N PRO A 204 -12.50 -5.77 10.57
CA PRO A 204 -12.02 -4.40 10.59
C PRO A 204 -13.12 -3.38 10.91
N TYR A 205 -12.84 -2.48 11.83
CA TYR A 205 -13.58 -1.27 12.09
C TYR A 205 -12.80 -0.10 11.50
N ILE A 206 -13.27 0.39 10.35
CA ILE A 206 -12.53 1.35 9.54
C ILE A 206 -12.83 2.80 9.93
N ARG A 207 -11.79 3.61 9.85
CA ARG A 207 -11.80 5.06 10.11
C ARG A 207 -11.37 5.85 8.89
N PRO A 208 -11.60 7.18 8.85
CA PRO A 208 -11.08 8.04 7.79
C PRO A 208 -9.56 7.90 7.64
N SER A 209 -9.10 7.70 6.42
CA SER A 209 -7.69 7.63 6.10
C SER A 209 -7.43 8.09 4.66
N TYR A 210 -6.23 8.63 4.42
CA TYR A 210 -5.75 8.97 3.08
C TYR A 210 -5.06 7.78 2.37
N ARG A 211 -4.95 6.63 3.05
CA ARG A 211 -4.50 5.35 2.50
C ARG A 211 -5.43 4.26 2.97
N GLN A 212 -5.72 3.30 2.10
CA GLN A 212 -6.61 2.20 2.44
C GLN A 212 -6.05 1.31 3.55
N GLU A 213 -4.77 0.96 3.49
CA GLU A 213 -4.09 0.13 4.49
C GLU A 213 -4.11 0.73 5.90
N THR A 214 -4.17 2.05 6.02
CA THR A 214 -4.23 2.74 7.32
C THR A 214 -5.66 3.06 7.77
N SER A 215 -6.67 2.62 7.02
CA SER A 215 -8.09 2.83 7.37
C SER A 215 -8.55 1.91 8.51
N ILE A 216 -7.91 0.77 8.72
CA ILE A 216 -8.23 -0.14 9.83
C ILE A 216 -7.76 0.50 11.13
N GLY A 217 -8.71 1.01 11.92
CA GLY A 217 -8.43 1.67 13.19
C GLY A 217 -8.55 0.74 14.40
N ALA A 218 -9.30 -0.35 14.27
CA ALA A 218 -9.55 -1.35 15.30
C ALA A 218 -10.25 -2.55 14.66
N TYR A 219 -10.62 -3.53 15.47
CA TYR A 219 -11.47 -4.67 15.11
C TYR A 219 -12.70 -4.70 16.01
N VAL A 220 -13.83 -5.19 15.49
CA VAL A 220 -15.09 -5.39 16.21
C VAL A 220 -15.59 -6.81 15.99
N ASN A 221 -16.30 -7.36 16.98
CA ASN A 221 -16.94 -8.66 16.83
C ASN A 221 -18.20 -8.49 15.99
N LYS A 222 -18.26 -9.13 14.81
CA LYS A 222 -19.39 -9.04 13.90
C LYS A 222 -20.71 -9.52 14.50
N ASN A 223 -20.67 -10.45 15.46
CA ASN A 223 -21.86 -10.96 16.14
C ASN A 223 -22.47 -9.94 17.14
N ALA A 224 -21.71 -8.89 17.50
CA ALA A 224 -22.15 -7.82 18.39
C ALA A 224 -22.46 -6.50 17.66
N VAL A 225 -22.56 -6.55 16.32
CA VAL A 225 -22.83 -5.40 15.46
C VAL A 225 -24.09 -5.69 14.63
N PRO A 226 -25.00 -4.69 14.41
CA PRO A 226 -26.13 -4.87 13.54
C PRO A 226 -25.72 -5.30 12.14
N GLY A 227 -26.37 -6.34 11.58
CA GLY A 227 -25.98 -6.93 10.28
C GLY A 227 -25.99 -5.91 9.12
N GLU A 228 -26.92 -4.96 9.15
CA GLU A 228 -27.00 -3.86 8.15
C GLU A 228 -25.83 -2.88 8.22
N LYS A 229 -24.94 -3.00 9.20
CA LYS A 229 -23.71 -2.21 9.36
C LYS A 229 -22.44 -2.99 9.03
N ILE A 230 -22.59 -4.24 8.63
CA ILE A 230 -21.50 -5.09 8.17
C ILE A 230 -21.50 -5.09 6.63
N PHE A 231 -20.39 -4.70 6.05
CA PHE A 231 -20.27 -4.58 4.60
C PHE A 231 -19.26 -5.59 4.04
N PRO A 232 -19.62 -6.32 2.99
CA PRO A 232 -18.77 -7.33 2.39
C PRO A 232 -17.58 -6.72 1.62
N VAL A 233 -16.66 -7.59 1.23
CA VAL A 233 -15.60 -7.28 0.23
C VAL A 233 -16.22 -6.63 -1.01
N ASN A 234 -15.45 -5.81 -1.71
CA ASN A 234 -15.88 -5.05 -2.89
C ASN A 234 -16.95 -3.97 -2.60
N THR A 235 -17.11 -3.54 -1.36
CA THR A 235 -17.95 -2.39 -1.04
C THR A 235 -17.17 -1.08 -1.19
N LEU A 236 -17.73 -0.13 -1.93
CA LEU A 236 -17.20 1.24 -2.03
C LEU A 236 -17.50 2.00 -0.73
N TYR A 237 -16.50 2.68 -0.17
CA TYR A 237 -16.68 3.53 1.00
C TYR A 237 -15.93 4.86 0.87
N VAL A 238 -16.36 5.85 1.62
CA VAL A 238 -15.82 7.21 1.58
C VAL A 238 -15.56 7.75 2.98
N SER A 239 -14.42 8.39 3.18
CA SER A 239 -14.09 9.14 4.39
C SER A 239 -14.89 10.46 4.42
N THR A 240 -15.76 10.65 5.42
CA THR A 240 -16.63 11.82 5.54
C THR A 240 -16.12 12.87 6.51
N ASN A 241 -14.98 12.61 7.16
CA ASN A 241 -14.33 13.50 8.12
C ASN A 241 -12.80 13.23 8.11
N GLY A 242 -12.09 13.91 9.00
CA GLY A 242 -10.66 13.77 9.21
C GLY A 242 -9.86 14.82 8.45
N GLN A 243 -8.99 15.54 9.18
CA GLN A 243 -8.08 16.50 8.59
C GLN A 243 -7.15 15.78 7.61
N GLY A 244 -7.20 16.18 6.34
CA GLY A 244 -6.41 15.57 5.28
C GLY A 244 -6.95 14.25 4.70
N SER A 245 -7.96 13.60 5.30
CA SER A 245 -8.49 12.31 4.84
C SER A 245 -9.92 12.33 4.29
N HIS A 246 -10.64 13.45 4.38
CA HIS A 246 -12.01 13.59 3.85
C HIS A 246 -12.06 13.36 2.34
N THR A 247 -13.15 12.78 1.86
CA THR A 247 -13.45 12.36 0.46
C THR A 247 -12.56 11.26 -0.12
N PHE A 248 -11.46 10.85 0.53
CA PHE A 248 -10.77 9.65 0.06
C PHE A 248 -11.72 8.46 0.09
N SER A 249 -11.82 7.81 -1.06
CA SER A 249 -12.76 6.73 -1.32
C SER A 249 -12.04 5.50 -1.84
N TYR A 250 -12.47 4.34 -1.37
CA TYR A 250 -11.82 3.06 -1.67
C TYR A 250 -12.87 1.98 -1.90
N VAL A 251 -12.52 0.95 -2.63
CA VAL A 251 -13.26 -0.31 -2.69
C VAL A 251 -12.60 -1.29 -1.74
N SER A 252 -13.36 -1.84 -0.79
CA SER A 252 -12.79 -2.69 0.26
C SER A 252 -12.28 -4.03 -0.28
N THR A 253 -11.16 -4.48 0.25
CA THR A 253 -10.60 -5.82 0.02
C THR A 253 -10.92 -6.78 1.17
N PHE A 254 -11.74 -6.35 2.14
CA PHE A 254 -12.13 -7.10 3.34
C PHE A 254 -13.55 -6.75 3.77
N GLU A 255 -14.19 -7.66 4.51
CA GLU A 255 -15.42 -7.40 5.24
C GLU A 255 -15.16 -6.40 6.37
N PHE A 256 -16.04 -5.41 6.58
CA PHE A 256 -15.78 -4.32 7.53
C PHE A 256 -17.02 -3.69 8.13
N VAL A 257 -16.82 -2.96 9.20
CA VAL A 257 -17.78 -2.03 9.79
C VAL A 257 -17.21 -0.60 9.70
N PRO A 258 -17.89 0.37 9.08
CA PRO A 258 -17.44 1.76 9.04
C PRO A 258 -17.70 2.46 10.38
N ASN A 259 -16.80 3.36 10.78
CA ASN A 259 -17.09 4.26 11.88
C ASN A 259 -18.00 5.42 11.42
N SER A 260 -18.48 6.25 12.37
CA SER A 260 -19.41 7.36 12.09
C SER A 260 -18.88 8.44 11.13
N ASP A 261 -17.58 8.42 10.82
CA ASP A 261 -16.91 9.34 9.90
C ASP A 261 -16.51 8.67 8.57
N VAL A 262 -17.07 7.48 8.33
CA VAL A 262 -16.98 6.74 7.06
C VAL A 262 -18.38 6.35 6.65
N SER A 263 -18.71 6.50 5.37
CA SER A 263 -19.97 6.02 4.81
C SER A 263 -19.71 4.94 3.78
N ALA A 264 -20.47 3.86 3.85
CA ALA A 264 -20.53 2.86 2.79
C ALA A 264 -21.46 3.34 1.67
N LEU A 265 -21.10 3.07 0.44
CA LEU A 265 -21.84 3.47 -0.77
C LEU A 265 -22.29 2.20 -1.48
N ILE A 266 -23.58 1.91 -1.40
CA ILE A 266 -24.16 0.72 -2.02
C ILE A 266 -24.76 1.13 -3.37
N PRO A 267 -24.26 0.55 -4.48
CA PRO A 267 -24.79 0.85 -5.79
C PRO A 267 -26.28 0.54 -5.91
N LYS A 268 -27.03 1.38 -6.59
CA LYS A 268 -28.46 1.17 -6.88
C LYS A 268 -28.72 0.18 -8.01
N ARG A 269 -27.67 -0.19 -8.75
CA ARG A 269 -27.63 -1.24 -9.76
C ARG A 269 -26.38 -2.10 -9.59
N SER A 270 -26.31 -3.26 -10.22
CA SER A 270 -25.08 -4.02 -10.26
C SER A 270 -23.96 -3.18 -10.88
N MET A 271 -22.77 -3.24 -10.27
CA MET A 271 -21.55 -2.54 -10.72
C MET A 271 -20.35 -3.48 -10.66
N SER A 272 -19.55 -3.46 -11.71
CA SER A 272 -18.25 -4.14 -11.73
C SER A 272 -17.26 -3.46 -10.77
N LEU A 273 -16.14 -4.13 -10.50
CA LEU A 273 -15.06 -3.53 -9.71
C LEU A 273 -14.48 -2.29 -10.39
N GLN A 274 -14.31 -2.32 -11.72
CA GLN A 274 -13.83 -1.18 -12.52
C GLN A 274 -14.71 0.04 -12.33
N GLU A 275 -16.04 -0.13 -12.39
CA GLU A 275 -16.98 0.95 -12.17
C GLU A 275 -16.88 1.52 -10.76
N LYS A 276 -16.78 0.67 -9.72
CA LYS A 276 -16.63 1.11 -8.33
C LYS A 276 -15.32 1.86 -8.12
N LEU A 277 -14.21 1.38 -8.70
CA LEU A 277 -12.90 2.07 -8.65
C LEU A 277 -12.94 3.42 -9.36
N PHE A 278 -13.61 3.50 -10.51
CA PHE A 278 -13.83 4.76 -11.22
C PHE A 278 -14.60 5.76 -10.35
N TYR A 279 -15.71 5.35 -9.73
CA TYR A 279 -16.48 6.22 -8.85
C TYR A 279 -15.70 6.60 -7.58
N ALA A 280 -14.89 5.69 -7.01
CA ALA A 280 -13.99 6.01 -5.91
C ALA A 280 -13.04 7.15 -6.29
N HIS A 281 -12.44 7.07 -7.49
CA HIS A 281 -11.58 8.11 -8.03
C HIS A 281 -12.35 9.44 -8.24
N CYS A 282 -13.53 9.41 -8.86
CA CYS A 282 -14.36 10.59 -9.08
C CYS A 282 -14.76 11.28 -7.77
N ILE A 283 -15.12 10.52 -6.73
CA ILE A 283 -15.46 11.09 -5.41
C ILE A 283 -14.22 11.72 -4.78
N THR A 284 -13.08 11.03 -4.81
CA THR A 284 -11.82 11.56 -4.28
C THR A 284 -11.41 12.86 -4.98
N ASN A 285 -11.59 12.98 -6.29
CA ASN A 285 -11.26 14.18 -7.06
C ASN A 285 -12.14 15.39 -6.69
N ASN A 286 -13.32 15.19 -6.11
CA ASN A 286 -14.15 16.28 -5.59
C ASN A 286 -13.66 16.85 -4.25
N ARG A 287 -12.52 16.40 -3.73
CA ARG A 287 -11.98 16.79 -2.43
C ARG A 287 -11.77 18.30 -2.27
N TYR A 288 -11.40 19.00 -3.33
CA TYR A 288 -11.19 20.45 -3.31
C TYR A 288 -12.43 21.25 -2.87
N LYS A 289 -13.66 20.70 -3.02
CA LYS A 289 -14.92 21.30 -2.58
C LYS A 289 -15.11 21.30 -1.06
N PHE A 290 -14.32 20.49 -0.34
CA PHE A 290 -14.46 20.22 1.08
C PHE A 290 -13.27 20.70 1.93
N SER A 291 -12.50 21.64 1.42
CA SER A 291 -11.42 22.31 2.17
C SER A 291 -12.00 23.22 3.26
N TYR A 292 -11.16 23.62 4.24
CA TYR A 292 -11.50 24.58 5.29
C TYR A 292 -12.72 24.20 6.16
N GLY A 293 -12.72 22.96 6.69
CA GLY A 293 -13.76 22.52 7.65
C GLY A 293 -15.11 22.12 7.04
N ARG A 294 -15.26 22.14 5.72
CA ARG A 294 -16.44 21.64 5.02
C ARG A 294 -16.38 20.12 4.94
N LYS A 295 -17.12 19.42 5.80
CA LYS A 295 -17.14 17.95 5.80
C LYS A 295 -18.06 17.42 4.70
N PRO A 296 -17.64 16.41 3.91
CA PRO A 296 -18.50 15.69 2.96
C PRO A 296 -19.42 14.72 3.71
N LYS A 297 -20.39 15.22 4.46
CA LYS A 297 -21.32 14.42 5.27
C LYS A 297 -22.77 14.79 4.96
N GLY A 298 -23.70 13.84 5.08
CA GLY A 298 -25.11 14.05 4.84
C GLY A 298 -25.41 14.51 3.40
N GLU A 299 -26.21 15.55 3.24
CA GLU A 299 -26.60 16.05 1.91
C GLU A 299 -25.42 16.58 1.08
N ARG A 300 -24.36 17.07 1.73
CA ARG A 300 -23.15 17.51 1.01
C ARG A 300 -22.47 16.36 0.26
N LEU A 301 -22.39 15.17 0.87
CA LEU A 301 -21.87 13.97 0.21
C LEU A 301 -22.82 13.52 -0.90
N LYS A 302 -24.11 13.46 -0.61
CA LYS A 302 -25.15 12.98 -1.52
C LYS A 302 -25.30 13.85 -2.77
N SER A 303 -24.95 15.15 -2.68
CA SER A 303 -25.03 16.11 -3.78
C SER A 303 -23.75 16.23 -4.63
N ILE A 304 -22.70 15.47 -4.34
CA ILE A 304 -21.51 15.43 -5.21
C ILE A 304 -21.94 15.00 -6.61
N MET A 305 -21.60 15.81 -7.61
CA MET A 305 -21.88 15.50 -9.01
C MET A 305 -20.86 14.52 -9.53
N LEU A 306 -21.33 13.41 -10.08
CA LEU A 306 -20.54 12.32 -10.64
C LEU A 306 -20.98 12.03 -12.07
N PRO A 307 -20.12 11.54 -12.96
CA PRO A 307 -20.55 11.02 -14.26
C PRO A 307 -21.68 10.00 -14.08
N LYS A 308 -22.71 10.11 -14.93
CA LYS A 308 -23.86 9.18 -14.87
C LYS A 308 -23.44 7.75 -15.16
N HIS A 309 -22.52 7.60 -16.11
CA HIS A 309 -21.92 6.32 -16.51
C HIS A 309 -20.40 6.46 -16.57
N PRO A 310 -19.64 5.39 -16.29
CA PRO A 310 -18.22 5.35 -16.58
C PRO A 310 -17.97 5.38 -18.10
N PRO A 311 -16.81 5.91 -18.56
CA PRO A 311 -16.40 5.81 -19.96
C PRO A 311 -16.13 4.36 -20.38
N ASP A 312 -16.28 4.08 -21.68
CA ASP A 312 -16.09 2.73 -22.24
C ASP A 312 -14.72 2.14 -21.94
N TYR A 313 -13.66 2.95 -21.91
CA TYR A 313 -12.33 2.47 -21.59
C TYR A 313 -12.22 1.95 -20.14
N VAL A 314 -13.06 2.42 -19.22
CA VAL A 314 -13.14 1.90 -17.83
C VAL A 314 -13.86 0.57 -17.83
N LEU A 315 -14.98 0.47 -18.56
CA LEU A 315 -15.79 -0.75 -18.64
C LEU A 315 -15.03 -1.89 -19.29
N ASN A 316 -14.25 -1.56 -20.33
CA ASN A 316 -13.46 -2.53 -21.11
C ASN A 316 -12.06 -2.76 -20.52
N TYR A 317 -11.71 -2.13 -19.39
CA TYR A 317 -10.40 -2.32 -18.80
C TYR A 317 -10.26 -3.72 -18.21
N ASN A 318 -9.29 -4.47 -18.74
CA ASN A 318 -9.01 -5.80 -18.24
C ASN A 318 -8.15 -5.71 -16.97
N ILE A 319 -8.77 -5.95 -15.81
CA ILE A 319 -8.09 -5.97 -14.50
C ILE A 319 -7.11 -7.15 -14.41
N ASP A 320 -7.31 -8.23 -15.14
CA ASP A 320 -6.42 -9.39 -15.12
C ASP A 320 -4.99 -9.02 -15.55
N ASN A 321 -4.83 -8.00 -16.39
CA ASN A 321 -3.51 -7.47 -16.75
C ASN A 321 -2.73 -6.95 -15.52
N ILE A 322 -3.43 -6.38 -14.51
CA ILE A 322 -2.80 -5.96 -13.24
C ILE A 322 -2.35 -7.20 -12.47
N PHE A 323 -3.20 -8.23 -12.40
CA PHE A 323 -2.89 -9.47 -11.69
C PHE A 323 -1.77 -10.24 -12.37
N GLN A 324 -1.74 -10.32 -13.70
CA GLN A 324 -0.63 -10.92 -14.44
C GLN A 324 0.69 -10.19 -14.16
N SER A 325 0.67 -8.86 -14.13
CA SER A 325 1.84 -8.07 -13.76
C SER A 325 2.28 -8.33 -12.32
N PHE A 326 1.32 -8.48 -11.40
CA PHE A 326 1.58 -8.78 -9.99
C PHE A 326 2.10 -10.22 -9.82
N SER A 327 1.52 -11.20 -10.50
CA SER A 327 2.01 -12.59 -10.55
C SER A 327 3.44 -12.66 -11.06
N GLY A 328 3.76 -11.93 -12.14
CA GLY A 328 5.13 -11.83 -12.65
C GLY A 328 6.14 -11.19 -11.67
N VAL A 329 5.67 -10.35 -10.74
CA VAL A 329 6.50 -9.86 -9.63
C VAL A 329 6.67 -10.95 -8.56
N LEU A 330 5.61 -11.69 -8.21
CA LEU A 330 5.66 -12.77 -7.22
C LEU A 330 6.57 -13.93 -7.66
N GLU A 331 6.62 -14.25 -8.94
CA GLU A 331 7.52 -15.27 -9.48
C GLU A 331 9.01 -14.92 -9.32
N LYS A 332 9.33 -13.63 -9.21
CA LYS A 332 10.69 -13.11 -8.99
C LYS A 332 11.08 -13.01 -7.51
N LEU A 333 10.10 -13.11 -6.62
CA LEU A 333 10.28 -13.09 -5.16
C LEU A 333 10.48 -14.48 -4.58
#